data_2ee593241f00063b67c421f270ef93ff
#
_entry.id   2ee593241f00063b67c421f270ef93ff
#
_cell.length_a   1.000
_cell.length_b   1.000
_cell.length_c   1.000
_cell.angle_alpha   90.00
_cell.angle_beta   90.00
_cell.angle_gamma   90.00
#
_symmetry.space_group_name_H-M   'P 1'
#
loop_
_entity.id
_entity.type
_entity.pdbx_description
1 polymer ?
#
loop_
_entity_poly.entity_id
_entity_poly.type
_entity_poly.pdbx_seq_one_letter_code
_entity_poly.pdbx_strand_id
1 'polypeptide(L)'
;MIVNYRDNGWEIITQRAHGLLAGQVCARWKISDQPLRWVETLIATTEHDDVFNEFQLGPLLTESGGPMDFKMTCFNEQACRQMIEMALSKSRFIALLFARHIGFTHGGEPAAKRYLADLKILESKWIKEADSSTAEVNRAYELLEFCDAFSLIICQGQIPPEERKLEISRGPNGESYQFFQKENRLIVMPWPFEVKSFDVHYECRILKSLRFKSETEFKNALQNATIGLRRLAISAT
;
A
#
# COMPACT_ATOMS: atom_id res chain seq x y z
N MET A 1 2.99 9.91 0.75
CA MET A 1 1.53 10.25 0.69
C MET A 1 0.99 10.18 -0.72
N ILE A 2 -0.30 9.91 -0.87
CA ILE A 2 -1.04 9.97 -2.13
C ILE A 2 -1.69 11.34 -2.21
N VAL A 3 -1.52 12.05 -3.34
CA VAL A 3 -1.91 13.45 -3.51
C VAL A 3 -2.90 13.56 -4.67
N ASN A 4 -4.15 13.90 -4.37
CA ASN A 4 -5.17 14.14 -5.37
C ASN A 4 -5.52 15.64 -5.40
N TYR A 5 -5.54 16.23 -6.61
CA TYR A 5 -6.10 17.55 -6.78
C TYR A 5 -7.62 17.48 -6.90
N ARG A 6 -8.33 18.33 -6.16
CA ARG A 6 -9.79 18.46 -6.18
C ARG A 6 -10.17 19.93 -6.35
N ASP A 7 -11.41 20.19 -6.69
CA ASP A 7 -11.94 21.54 -6.95
C ASP A 7 -11.62 22.57 -5.85
N ASN A 8 -11.49 22.09 -4.60
CA ASN A 8 -11.27 22.93 -3.42
C ASN A 8 -9.85 22.81 -2.81
N GLY A 9 -8.88 22.26 -3.55
CA GLY A 9 -7.51 22.11 -3.07
C GLY A 9 -6.99 20.67 -3.15
N TRP A 10 -6.21 20.24 -2.15
CA TRP A 10 -5.61 18.91 -2.10
C TRP A 10 -6.40 17.95 -1.21
N GLU A 11 -6.59 16.75 -1.69
CA GLU A 11 -6.98 15.58 -0.90
C GLU A 11 -5.73 14.72 -0.69
N ILE A 12 -5.26 14.65 0.54
CA ILE A 12 -4.06 13.91 0.92
C ILE A 12 -4.45 12.64 1.67
N ILE A 13 -3.97 11.50 1.19
CA ILE A 13 -4.05 10.23 1.91
C ILE A 13 -2.63 9.87 2.34
N THR A 14 -2.42 9.61 3.64
CA THR A 14 -1.12 9.18 4.14
C THR A 14 -0.80 7.74 3.70
N GLN A 15 0.49 7.39 3.61
CA GLN A 15 0.89 6.01 3.28
C GLN A 15 0.31 5.01 4.29
N ARG A 16 0.27 5.36 5.55
CA ARG A 16 -0.35 4.52 6.60
C ARG A 16 -1.85 4.36 6.45
N ALA A 17 -2.55 5.39 5.97
CA ALA A 17 -4.00 5.31 5.75
C ALA A 17 -4.34 4.37 4.57
N HIS A 18 -3.53 4.39 3.50
CA HIS A 18 -3.70 3.44 2.40
C HIS A 18 -3.31 2.01 2.80
N GLY A 19 -2.24 1.83 3.59
CA GLY A 19 -1.88 0.54 4.15
C GLY A 19 -2.99 -0.07 5.02
N LEU A 20 -3.66 0.75 5.83
CA LEU A 20 -4.84 0.32 6.57
C LEU A 20 -5.99 -0.11 5.66
N LEU A 21 -6.21 0.57 4.53
CA LEU A 21 -7.20 0.16 3.52
C LEU A 21 -6.80 -1.19 2.88
N ALA A 22 -5.53 -1.38 2.53
CA ALA A 22 -5.00 -2.65 2.02
C ALA A 22 -5.26 -3.79 3.02
N GLY A 23 -5.03 -3.56 4.31
CA GLY A 23 -5.33 -4.49 5.39
C GLY A 23 -6.81 -4.85 5.49
N GLN A 24 -7.73 -3.88 5.31
CA GLN A 24 -9.17 -4.15 5.31
C GLN A 24 -9.58 -5.07 4.14
N VAL A 25 -8.99 -4.86 2.95
CA VAL A 25 -9.21 -5.73 1.78
C VAL A 25 -8.65 -7.13 2.04
N CYS A 26 -7.41 -7.22 2.51
CA CYS A 26 -6.75 -8.48 2.85
C CYS A 26 -7.56 -9.30 3.84
N ALA A 27 -8.08 -8.68 4.91
CA ALA A 27 -8.88 -9.33 5.95
C ALA A 27 -10.18 -9.99 5.44
N ARG A 28 -10.60 -9.70 4.20
CA ARG A 28 -11.78 -10.31 3.57
C ARG A 28 -11.47 -11.48 2.64
N TRP A 29 -10.18 -11.79 2.43
CA TRP A 29 -9.77 -12.88 1.55
C TRP A 29 -10.40 -14.22 1.97
N LYS A 30 -10.75 -15.07 0.99
CA LYS A 30 -11.33 -16.39 1.24
C LYS A 30 -10.47 -17.20 2.21
N ILE A 31 -11.08 -17.76 3.24
CA ILE A 31 -10.40 -18.53 4.28
C ILE A 31 -9.63 -19.73 3.65
N SER A 32 -10.24 -20.41 2.67
CA SER A 32 -9.60 -21.52 1.95
C SER A 32 -8.33 -21.15 1.19
N ASP A 33 -8.18 -19.88 0.86
CA ASP A 33 -7.10 -19.37 0.00
C ASP A 33 -6.08 -18.52 0.77
N GLN A 34 -6.27 -18.36 2.08
CA GLN A 34 -5.34 -17.63 2.94
C GLN A 34 -3.97 -18.32 3.01
N PRO A 35 -2.86 -17.57 3.00
CA PRO A 35 -1.53 -18.10 3.28
C PRO A 35 -1.46 -18.75 4.68
N LEU A 36 -0.59 -19.75 4.86
CA LEU A 36 -0.41 -20.44 6.15
C LEU A 36 -0.06 -19.48 7.30
N ARG A 37 0.76 -18.46 7.04
CA ARG A 37 1.16 -17.41 7.99
C ARG A 37 0.19 -16.22 7.91
N TRP A 38 -1.10 -16.48 8.03
CA TRP A 38 -2.17 -15.49 7.81
C TRP A 38 -2.02 -14.20 8.60
N VAL A 39 -1.83 -14.31 9.92
CA VAL A 39 -1.73 -13.13 10.79
C VAL A 39 -0.55 -12.25 10.40
N GLU A 40 0.62 -12.85 10.13
CA GLU A 40 1.80 -12.12 9.71
C GLU A 40 1.63 -11.50 8.32
N THR A 41 0.94 -12.20 7.40
CA THR A 41 0.61 -11.65 6.08
C THR A 41 -0.31 -10.44 6.20
N LEU A 42 -1.36 -10.52 7.04
CA LEU A 42 -2.28 -9.42 7.28
C LEU A 42 -1.59 -8.20 7.92
N ILE A 43 -0.72 -8.44 8.91
CA ILE A 43 0.09 -7.38 9.54
C ILE A 43 1.02 -6.75 8.49
N ALA A 44 1.74 -7.56 7.72
CA ALA A 44 2.63 -7.06 6.68
C ALA A 44 1.87 -6.22 5.66
N THR A 45 0.69 -6.67 5.21
CA THR A 45 -0.15 -5.92 4.27
C THR A 45 -0.61 -4.59 4.85
N THR A 46 -0.93 -4.54 6.14
CA THR A 46 -1.39 -3.30 6.79
C THR A 46 -0.25 -2.30 7.00
N GLU A 47 0.97 -2.79 7.27
CA GLU A 47 2.10 -1.98 7.73
C GLU A 47 3.23 -1.85 6.69
N HIS A 48 3.03 -2.29 5.44
CA HIS A 48 4.09 -2.33 4.42
C HIS A 48 4.72 -0.95 4.16
N ASP A 49 3.99 0.12 4.41
CA ASP A 49 4.42 1.51 4.25
C ASP A 49 4.54 2.30 5.57
N ASP A 50 4.52 1.62 6.73
CA ASP A 50 4.49 2.26 8.05
C ASP A 50 5.75 3.08 8.39
N VAL A 51 6.86 2.85 7.68
CA VAL A 51 8.05 3.69 7.78
C VAL A 51 7.78 5.12 7.33
N PHE A 52 6.82 5.32 6.42
CA PHE A 52 6.49 6.63 5.87
C PHE A 52 5.47 7.35 6.74
N ASN A 53 5.98 8.12 7.70
CA ASN A 53 5.15 8.94 8.59
C ASN A 53 5.26 10.41 8.19
N GLU A 54 4.29 10.91 7.47
CA GLU A 54 4.26 12.29 6.95
C GLU A 54 4.26 13.36 8.04
N PHE A 55 3.88 13.02 9.28
CA PHE A 55 3.97 13.96 10.39
C PHE A 55 5.39 14.14 10.93
N GLN A 56 6.28 13.18 10.68
CA GLN A 56 7.64 13.17 11.21
C GLN A 56 8.70 13.32 10.12
N LEU A 57 8.51 12.63 8.99
CA LEU A 57 9.49 12.56 7.91
C LEU A 57 9.28 13.66 6.85
N GLY A 58 10.25 13.87 5.99
CA GLY A 58 10.25 14.77 4.83
C GLY A 58 11.39 14.39 3.88
N PRO A 59 11.50 15.02 2.73
CA PRO A 59 10.67 16.15 2.26
C PRO A 59 9.26 15.75 1.82
N LEU A 60 8.28 16.64 2.01
CA LEU A 60 6.88 16.45 1.65
C LEU A 60 6.38 17.45 0.62
N LEU A 61 7.22 18.43 0.27
CA LEU A 61 6.91 19.48 -0.68
C LEU A 61 7.80 19.40 -1.92
N THR A 62 7.22 19.75 -3.05
CA THR A 62 7.96 20.01 -4.29
C THR A 62 8.67 21.36 -4.20
N GLU A 63 9.61 21.64 -5.11
CA GLU A 63 10.27 22.95 -5.21
C GLU A 63 9.29 24.12 -5.39
N SER A 64 8.16 23.88 -6.01
CA SER A 64 7.09 24.87 -6.17
C SER A 64 6.19 25.05 -4.94
N GLY A 65 6.44 24.31 -3.86
CA GLY A 65 5.69 24.36 -2.61
C GLY A 65 4.35 23.60 -2.61
N GLY A 66 4.08 22.79 -3.64
CA GLY A 66 2.95 21.86 -3.65
C GLY A 66 3.27 20.56 -2.92
N PRO A 67 2.25 19.80 -2.43
CA PRO A 67 2.48 18.50 -1.82
C PRO A 67 3.16 17.52 -2.78
N MET A 68 4.11 16.73 -2.27
CA MET A 68 4.86 15.73 -3.04
C MET A 68 4.13 14.39 -3.01
N ASP A 69 3.68 13.91 -4.17
CA ASP A 69 3.11 12.57 -4.31
C ASP A 69 4.20 11.49 -4.17
N PHE A 70 3.84 10.31 -3.65
CA PHE A 70 4.79 9.20 -3.47
C PHE A 70 5.49 8.77 -4.77
N LYS A 71 4.84 8.93 -5.91
CA LYS A 71 5.42 8.63 -7.24
C LYS A 71 6.57 9.56 -7.62
N MET A 72 6.74 10.67 -6.91
CA MET A 72 7.84 11.63 -7.11
C MET A 72 9.04 11.29 -6.20
N THR A 73 8.92 10.29 -5.33
CA THR A 73 10.01 9.86 -4.45
C THR A 73 10.90 8.82 -5.13
N CYS A 74 12.17 8.77 -4.74
CA CYS A 74 13.15 7.80 -5.21
C CYS A 74 13.55 6.88 -4.06
N PHE A 75 14.29 5.82 -4.40
CA PHE A 75 14.86 4.89 -3.42
C PHE A 75 15.58 5.63 -2.28
N ASN A 76 15.20 5.32 -1.06
CA ASN A 76 15.83 5.82 0.16
C ASN A 76 16.29 4.63 1.01
N GLU A 77 17.61 4.36 1.01
CA GLU A 77 18.19 3.22 1.72
C GLU A 77 17.91 3.26 3.21
N GLN A 78 17.94 4.45 3.83
CA GLN A 78 17.69 4.59 5.28
C GLN A 78 16.25 4.19 5.63
N ALA A 79 15.27 4.64 4.85
CA ALA A 79 13.87 4.27 5.04
C ALA A 79 13.67 2.76 4.84
N CYS A 80 14.28 2.16 3.79
CA CYS A 80 14.20 0.72 3.56
C CYS A 80 14.86 -0.09 4.69
N ARG A 81 16.00 0.36 5.24
CA ARG A 81 16.63 -0.28 6.42
C ARG A 81 15.71 -0.23 7.64
N GLN A 82 15.14 0.94 7.91
CA GLN A 82 14.20 1.10 9.03
C GLN A 82 12.96 0.20 8.86
N MET A 83 12.42 0.10 7.64
CA MET A 83 11.31 -0.82 7.32
C MET A 83 11.68 -2.28 7.65
N ILE A 84 12.86 -2.74 7.22
CA ILE A 84 13.33 -4.10 7.51
C ILE A 84 13.56 -4.30 9.01
N GLU A 85 14.13 -3.32 9.74
CA GLU A 85 14.32 -3.39 11.20
C GLU A 85 12.98 -3.49 11.94
N MET A 86 11.99 -2.70 11.55
CA MET A 86 10.62 -2.79 12.08
C MET A 86 10.01 -4.17 11.85
N ALA A 87 10.20 -4.74 10.66
CA ALA A 87 9.73 -6.09 10.33
C ALA A 87 10.45 -7.17 11.17
N LEU A 88 11.78 -7.11 11.26
CA LEU A 88 12.61 -8.05 12.01
C LEU A 88 12.29 -8.04 13.50
N SER A 89 11.85 -6.91 14.05
CA SER A 89 11.41 -6.83 15.45
C SER A 89 10.12 -7.63 15.72
N LYS A 90 9.37 -7.99 14.67
CA LYS A 90 8.14 -8.79 14.74
C LYS A 90 8.40 -10.25 14.34
N SER A 91 8.82 -10.47 13.09
CA SER A 91 9.17 -11.82 12.63
C SER A 91 10.04 -11.81 11.37
N ARG A 92 10.76 -12.93 11.12
CA ARG A 92 11.52 -13.16 9.88
C ARG A 92 10.60 -13.25 8.67
N PHE A 93 9.38 -13.77 8.84
CA PHE A 93 8.43 -13.88 7.75
C PHE A 93 7.95 -12.52 7.27
N ILE A 94 7.61 -11.60 8.18
CA ILE A 94 7.26 -10.21 7.84
C ILE A 94 8.44 -9.51 7.15
N ALA A 95 9.68 -9.73 7.63
CA ALA A 95 10.86 -9.15 7.00
C ALA A 95 11.08 -9.66 5.56
N LEU A 96 10.77 -10.93 5.29
CA LEU A 96 10.79 -11.50 3.93
C LEU A 96 9.74 -10.81 3.03
N LEU A 97 8.52 -10.58 3.52
CA LEU A 97 7.48 -9.89 2.76
C LEU A 97 7.89 -8.44 2.44
N PHE A 98 8.46 -7.73 3.41
CA PHE A 98 8.96 -6.36 3.20
C PHE A 98 10.16 -6.32 2.26
N ALA A 99 11.07 -7.29 2.33
CA ALA A 99 12.18 -7.40 1.37
C ALA A 99 11.66 -7.62 -0.07
N ARG A 100 10.61 -8.42 -0.25
CA ARG A 100 9.92 -8.57 -1.56
C ARG A 100 9.31 -7.26 -2.01
N HIS A 101 8.63 -6.54 -1.10
CA HIS A 101 7.99 -5.27 -1.41
C HIS A 101 9.00 -4.19 -1.84
N ILE A 102 10.12 -4.06 -1.12
CA ILE A 102 11.22 -3.16 -1.51
C ILE A 102 11.78 -3.56 -2.89
N GLY A 103 11.93 -4.85 -3.14
CA GLY A 103 12.39 -5.36 -4.45
C GLY A 103 11.40 -5.05 -5.58
N PHE A 104 10.10 -5.13 -5.32
CA PHE A 104 9.05 -4.79 -6.28
C PHE A 104 9.01 -3.29 -6.57
N THR A 105 9.03 -2.45 -5.54
CA THR A 105 8.90 -1.00 -5.68
C THR A 105 10.15 -0.33 -6.24
N HIS A 106 11.35 -0.80 -5.86
CA HIS A 106 12.63 -0.16 -6.19
C HIS A 106 13.55 -1.00 -7.08
N GLY A 107 13.12 -2.19 -7.53
CA GLY A 107 13.96 -3.11 -8.31
C GLY A 107 14.49 -2.54 -9.63
N GLY A 108 13.79 -1.57 -10.22
CA GLY A 108 14.20 -0.85 -11.43
C GLY A 108 15.19 0.30 -11.20
N GLU A 109 15.44 0.69 -9.94
CA GLU A 109 16.28 1.84 -9.62
C GLU A 109 17.75 1.44 -9.43
N PRO A 110 18.71 2.03 -10.18
CA PRO A 110 20.13 1.71 -10.04
C PRO A 110 20.65 1.90 -8.60
N ALA A 111 20.14 2.92 -7.88
CA ALA A 111 20.53 3.21 -6.50
C ALA A 111 20.17 2.09 -5.52
N ALA A 112 19.10 1.32 -5.78
CA ALA A 112 18.66 0.23 -4.92
C ALA A 112 19.46 -1.08 -5.11
N LYS A 113 20.17 -1.22 -6.23
CA LYS A 113 20.78 -2.49 -6.68
C LYS A 113 21.66 -3.16 -5.62
N ARG A 114 22.52 -2.38 -4.94
CA ARG A 114 23.41 -2.91 -3.90
C ARG A 114 22.62 -3.40 -2.70
N TYR A 115 21.71 -2.57 -2.21
CA TYR A 115 20.88 -2.89 -1.06
C TYR A 115 20.01 -4.14 -1.28
N LEU A 116 19.40 -4.25 -2.47
CA LEU A 116 18.61 -5.43 -2.84
C LEU A 116 19.47 -6.70 -2.95
N ALA A 117 20.73 -6.60 -3.41
CA ALA A 117 21.66 -7.73 -3.41
C ALA A 117 21.98 -8.17 -1.97
N ASP A 118 22.21 -7.24 -1.04
CA ASP A 118 22.44 -7.55 0.37
C ASP A 118 21.23 -8.24 1.01
N LEU A 119 19.99 -7.78 0.74
CA LEU A 119 18.77 -8.44 1.20
C LEU A 119 18.64 -9.85 0.64
N LYS A 120 18.99 -10.06 -0.63
CA LYS A 120 18.93 -11.37 -1.28
C LYS A 120 19.85 -12.40 -0.62
N ILE A 121 21.03 -11.98 -0.13
CA ILE A 121 21.94 -12.84 0.63
C ILE A 121 21.29 -13.33 1.92
N LEU A 122 20.50 -12.48 2.59
CA LEU A 122 19.84 -12.80 3.85
C LEU A 122 18.58 -13.67 3.70
N GLU A 123 18.01 -13.71 2.49
CA GLU A 123 16.74 -14.39 2.22
C GLU A 123 16.73 -15.86 2.64
N SER A 124 17.73 -16.65 2.21
CA SER A 124 17.80 -18.08 2.53
C SER A 124 17.91 -18.33 4.05
N LYS A 125 18.64 -17.47 4.76
CA LYS A 125 18.74 -17.54 6.21
C LYS A 125 17.38 -17.24 6.86
N TRP A 126 16.71 -16.18 6.45
CA TRP A 126 15.42 -15.78 7.02
C TRP A 126 14.29 -16.78 6.70
N ILE A 127 14.29 -17.40 5.51
CA ILE A 127 13.34 -18.48 5.18
C ILE A 127 13.49 -19.63 6.16
N LYS A 128 14.74 -20.07 6.43
CA LYS A 128 15.02 -21.13 7.39
C LYS A 128 14.64 -20.73 8.82
N GLU A 129 14.97 -19.51 9.25
CA GLU A 129 14.64 -19.01 10.59
C GLU A 129 13.13 -18.79 10.79
N ALA A 130 12.38 -18.53 9.71
CA ALA A 130 10.92 -18.42 9.72
C ALA A 130 10.21 -19.78 9.68
N ASP A 131 10.95 -20.89 9.52
CA ASP A 131 10.39 -22.22 9.29
C ASP A 131 9.36 -22.18 8.13
N SER A 132 9.78 -21.64 6.99
CA SER A 132 8.94 -21.41 5.81
C SER A 132 9.65 -21.82 4.52
N SER A 133 8.99 -21.63 3.40
CA SER A 133 9.52 -21.89 2.06
C SER A 133 9.42 -20.65 1.17
N THR A 134 10.22 -20.61 0.10
CA THR A 134 10.12 -19.56 -0.92
C THR A 134 8.72 -19.49 -1.53
N ALA A 135 8.05 -20.63 -1.72
CA ALA A 135 6.70 -20.69 -2.27
C ALA A 135 5.67 -20.03 -1.35
N GLU A 136 5.75 -20.28 -0.03
CA GLU A 136 4.87 -19.67 0.97
C GLU A 136 5.07 -18.17 1.05
N VAL A 137 6.33 -17.71 1.07
CA VAL A 137 6.67 -16.28 1.07
C VAL A 137 6.14 -15.60 -0.20
N ASN A 138 6.33 -16.21 -1.37
CA ASN A 138 5.85 -15.64 -2.63
C ASN A 138 4.32 -15.54 -2.64
N ARG A 139 3.61 -16.61 -2.23
CA ARG A 139 2.14 -16.62 -2.17
C ARG A 139 1.60 -15.53 -1.23
N ALA A 140 2.21 -15.36 -0.06
CA ALA A 140 1.83 -14.33 0.89
C ALA A 140 2.12 -12.92 0.34
N TYR A 141 3.24 -12.75 -0.37
CA TYR A 141 3.61 -11.49 -0.98
C TYR A 141 2.68 -11.12 -2.16
N GLU A 142 2.29 -12.09 -3.01
CA GLU A 142 1.33 -11.88 -4.09
C GLU A 142 -0.02 -11.36 -3.56
N LEU A 143 -0.45 -11.83 -2.38
CA LEU A 143 -1.65 -11.31 -1.72
C LEU A 143 -1.43 -9.88 -1.19
N LEU A 144 -0.29 -9.60 -0.57
CA LEU A 144 0.06 -8.26 -0.11
C LEU A 144 0.06 -7.29 -1.31
N GLU A 145 0.75 -7.64 -2.39
CA GLU A 145 0.86 -6.82 -3.60
C GLU A 145 -0.50 -6.55 -4.24
N PHE A 146 -1.38 -7.56 -4.31
CA PHE A 146 -2.76 -7.36 -4.77
C PHE A 146 -3.53 -6.34 -3.91
N CYS A 147 -3.45 -6.47 -2.59
CA CYS A 147 -4.16 -5.57 -1.68
C CYS A 147 -3.60 -4.15 -1.71
N ASP A 148 -2.28 -4.01 -1.82
CA ASP A 148 -1.59 -2.74 -2.00
C ASP A 148 -2.02 -2.07 -3.32
N ALA A 149 -1.89 -2.76 -4.45
CA ALA A 149 -2.29 -2.24 -5.76
C ALA A 149 -3.75 -1.79 -5.78
N PHE A 150 -4.67 -2.59 -5.21
CA PHE A 150 -6.08 -2.24 -5.16
C PHE A 150 -6.34 -1.02 -4.27
N SER A 151 -5.70 -0.94 -3.11
CA SER A 151 -5.82 0.22 -2.23
C SER A 151 -5.27 1.49 -2.86
N LEU A 152 -4.15 1.42 -3.60
CA LEU A 152 -3.58 2.53 -4.35
C LEU A 152 -4.52 3.04 -5.44
N ILE A 153 -5.10 2.14 -6.24
CA ILE A 153 -6.07 2.49 -7.28
C ILE A 153 -7.26 3.24 -6.66
N ILE A 154 -7.79 2.75 -5.56
CA ILE A 154 -8.91 3.38 -4.83
C ILE A 154 -8.50 4.76 -4.31
N CYS A 155 -7.38 4.85 -3.59
CA CYS A 155 -6.90 6.10 -3.00
C CYS A 155 -6.54 7.17 -4.04
N GLN A 156 -6.07 6.77 -5.22
CA GLN A 156 -5.77 7.67 -6.34
C GLN A 156 -7.04 8.08 -7.11
N GLY A 157 -8.19 7.48 -6.79
CA GLY A 157 -9.44 7.75 -7.52
C GLY A 157 -9.40 7.27 -8.99
N GLN A 158 -8.58 6.27 -9.30
CA GLN A 158 -8.41 5.72 -10.66
C GLN A 158 -9.51 4.69 -10.99
N ILE A 159 -10.76 5.03 -10.68
CA ILE A 159 -11.90 4.16 -10.94
C ILE A 159 -12.45 4.52 -12.32
N PRO A 160 -12.40 3.59 -13.30
CA PRO A 160 -12.85 3.88 -14.64
C PRO A 160 -14.36 4.15 -14.70
N PRO A 161 -14.81 5.13 -15.50
CA PRO A 161 -16.24 5.36 -15.72
C PRO A 161 -16.87 4.29 -16.63
N GLU A 162 -18.20 4.25 -16.69
CA GLU A 162 -18.97 3.49 -17.67
C GLU A 162 -18.73 1.96 -17.57
N GLU A 163 -18.57 1.45 -16.37
CA GLU A 163 -18.32 0.02 -16.11
C GLU A 163 -17.09 -0.56 -16.86
N ARG A 164 -16.16 0.30 -17.28
CA ARG A 164 -14.92 -0.17 -17.90
C ARG A 164 -14.07 -0.89 -16.88
N LYS A 165 -13.55 -2.06 -17.28
CA LYS A 165 -12.73 -2.90 -16.41
C LYS A 165 -11.30 -2.40 -16.38
N LEU A 166 -10.72 -2.35 -15.18
CA LEU A 166 -9.31 -2.10 -14.94
C LEU A 166 -8.71 -3.32 -14.23
N GLU A 167 -7.53 -3.73 -14.64
CA GLU A 167 -6.76 -4.76 -13.96
C GLU A 167 -6.22 -4.19 -12.63
N ILE A 168 -6.38 -4.94 -11.54
CA ILE A 168 -5.80 -4.61 -10.24
C ILE A 168 -4.34 -5.06 -10.26
N SER A 169 -4.13 -6.36 -10.28
CA SER A 169 -2.84 -7.03 -10.43
C SER A 169 -3.06 -8.55 -10.57
N ARG A 170 -1.96 -9.31 -10.56
CA ARG A 170 -2.01 -10.75 -10.39
C ARG A 170 -1.96 -11.07 -8.90
N GLY A 171 -3.04 -11.66 -8.39
CA GLY A 171 -3.08 -12.12 -7.02
C GLY A 171 -2.41 -13.49 -6.82
N PRO A 172 -2.57 -14.10 -5.66
CA PRO A 172 -2.06 -15.43 -5.36
C PRO A 172 -2.40 -16.44 -6.45
N ASN A 173 -1.43 -17.31 -6.78
CA ASN A 173 -1.52 -18.31 -7.86
C ASN A 173 -1.51 -17.73 -9.29
N GLY A 174 -1.11 -16.46 -9.48
CA GLY A 174 -0.99 -15.83 -10.79
C GLY A 174 -2.31 -15.52 -11.49
N GLU A 175 -3.43 -15.56 -10.77
CA GLU A 175 -4.73 -15.20 -11.30
C GLU A 175 -4.83 -13.69 -11.51
N SER A 176 -5.32 -13.24 -12.69
CA SER A 176 -5.51 -11.82 -12.97
C SER A 176 -6.85 -11.35 -12.44
N TYR A 177 -6.85 -10.32 -11.64
CA TYR A 177 -8.04 -9.70 -11.07
C TYR A 177 -8.31 -8.35 -11.71
N GLN A 178 -9.58 -8.13 -12.02
CA GLN A 178 -10.08 -6.88 -12.58
C GLN A 178 -11.19 -6.32 -11.72
N PHE A 179 -11.41 -5.03 -11.79
CA PHE A 179 -12.56 -4.40 -11.16
C PHE A 179 -13.18 -3.35 -12.08
N PHE A 180 -14.41 -2.98 -11.78
CA PHE A 180 -15.14 -1.87 -12.40
C PHE A 180 -16.15 -1.30 -11.41
N GLN A 181 -16.60 -0.10 -11.63
CA GLN A 181 -17.67 0.50 -10.84
C GLN A 181 -19.02 0.24 -11.51
N LYS A 182 -19.95 -0.30 -10.74
CA LYS A 182 -21.36 -0.41 -11.13
C LYS A 182 -22.21 0.23 -10.04
N GLU A 183 -23.04 1.21 -10.44
CA GLU A 183 -23.74 2.05 -9.49
C GLU A 183 -22.72 2.70 -8.50
N ASN A 184 -22.90 2.47 -7.20
CA ASN A 184 -22.00 2.96 -6.16
C ASN A 184 -21.14 1.85 -5.54
N ARG A 185 -20.87 0.76 -6.26
CA ARG A 185 -20.11 -0.41 -5.78
C ARG A 185 -18.93 -0.70 -6.70
N LEU A 186 -17.85 -1.19 -6.11
CA LEU A 186 -16.74 -1.77 -6.85
C LEU A 186 -16.97 -3.27 -7.01
N ILE A 187 -17.05 -3.74 -8.25
CA ILE A 187 -17.21 -5.14 -8.60
C ILE A 187 -15.84 -5.71 -8.92
N VAL A 188 -15.42 -6.76 -8.22
CA VAL A 188 -14.14 -7.44 -8.42
C VAL A 188 -14.35 -8.79 -9.10
N MET A 189 -13.56 -9.11 -10.10
CA MET A 189 -13.65 -10.35 -10.89
C MET A 189 -12.27 -10.93 -11.19
N PRO A 190 -12.07 -12.26 -11.00
CA PRO A 190 -12.95 -13.17 -10.27
C PRO A 190 -13.10 -12.75 -8.81
N TRP A 191 -14.11 -13.27 -8.09
CA TRP A 191 -14.37 -12.87 -6.71
C TRP A 191 -13.47 -13.62 -5.73
N PRO A 192 -12.52 -12.93 -5.03
CA PRO A 192 -11.55 -13.60 -4.17
C PRO A 192 -11.90 -13.56 -2.67
N PHE A 193 -13.02 -12.94 -2.29
CA PHE A 193 -13.32 -12.68 -0.88
C PHE A 193 -14.32 -13.69 -0.31
N GLU A 194 -14.30 -13.85 1.03
CA GLU A 194 -15.14 -14.81 1.75
C GLU A 194 -16.62 -14.44 1.69
N VAL A 195 -16.93 -13.16 1.92
CA VAL A 195 -18.32 -12.66 1.95
C VAL A 195 -18.72 -12.07 0.59
N LYS A 196 -20.01 -12.07 0.26
CA LYS A 196 -20.52 -11.59 -1.04
C LYS A 196 -20.37 -10.07 -1.23
N SER A 197 -20.28 -9.32 -0.15
CA SER A 197 -20.05 -7.87 -0.16
C SER A 197 -19.54 -7.41 1.20
N PHE A 198 -18.80 -6.30 1.18
CA PHE A 198 -18.31 -5.64 2.39
C PHE A 198 -17.99 -4.17 2.11
N ASP A 199 -17.94 -3.38 3.17
CA ASP A 199 -17.51 -1.99 3.09
C ASP A 199 -16.06 -1.86 3.53
N VAL A 200 -15.35 -0.92 2.89
CA VAL A 200 -14.03 -0.44 3.29
C VAL A 200 -14.06 1.06 3.45
N HIS A 201 -13.11 1.59 4.21
CA HIS A 201 -13.00 3.04 4.39
C HIS A 201 -11.55 3.47 4.60
N TYR A 202 -11.27 4.73 4.27
CA TYR A 202 -10.00 5.38 4.58
C TYR A 202 -10.19 6.84 4.90
N GLU A 203 -9.26 7.39 5.66
CA GLU A 203 -9.22 8.82 5.98
C GLU A 203 -8.38 9.56 4.94
N CYS A 204 -8.86 10.74 4.56
CA CYS A 204 -8.10 11.71 3.79
C CYS A 204 -8.09 13.07 4.50
N ARG A 205 -7.15 13.90 4.15
CA ARG A 205 -6.99 15.28 4.67
C ARG A 205 -7.24 16.26 3.55
N ILE A 206 -8.12 17.22 3.82
CA ILE A 206 -8.51 18.25 2.84
C ILE A 206 -7.77 19.53 3.15
N LEU A 207 -6.91 19.96 2.23
CA LEU A 207 -6.12 21.17 2.32
C LEU A 207 -6.58 22.18 1.26
N LYS A 208 -7.03 23.35 1.69
CA LYS A 208 -7.49 24.40 0.76
C LYS A 208 -6.33 25.16 0.11
N SER A 209 -5.21 25.28 0.81
CA SER A 209 -4.02 25.96 0.28
C SER A 209 -3.34 25.10 -0.77
N LEU A 210 -3.03 25.66 -1.93
CA LEU A 210 -2.38 24.96 -3.03
C LEU A 210 -0.85 24.92 -2.88
N ARG A 211 -0.27 25.87 -2.13
CA ARG A 211 1.17 26.00 -1.91
C ARG A 211 1.48 26.31 -0.46
N PHE A 212 2.62 25.86 -0.01
CA PHE A 212 3.14 26.04 1.34
C PHE A 212 4.55 26.59 1.27
N LYS A 213 4.89 27.49 2.19
CA LYS A 213 6.19 28.19 2.21
C LYS A 213 7.30 27.33 2.84
N SER A 214 6.94 26.32 3.63
CA SER A 214 7.88 25.45 4.33
C SER A 214 7.26 24.10 4.70
N GLU A 215 8.12 23.11 4.94
CA GLU A 215 7.76 21.81 5.48
C GLU A 215 6.98 21.91 6.80
N THR A 216 7.37 22.85 7.67
CA THR A 216 6.70 23.07 8.95
C THR A 216 5.27 23.59 8.75
N GLU A 217 5.07 24.54 7.83
CA GLU A 217 3.75 25.05 7.48
C GLU A 217 2.87 23.93 6.93
N PHE A 218 3.42 23.12 6.02
CA PHE A 218 2.69 22.00 5.43
C PHE A 218 2.32 20.94 6.49
N LYS A 219 3.27 20.53 7.32
CA LYS A 219 3.00 19.54 8.40
C LYS A 219 1.94 20.03 9.38
N ASN A 220 1.99 21.31 9.75
CA ASN A 220 0.95 21.92 10.60
C ASN A 220 -0.42 21.93 9.89
N ALA A 221 -0.45 22.28 8.60
CA ALA A 221 -1.68 22.24 7.82
C ALA A 221 -2.22 20.81 7.71
N LEU A 222 -1.36 19.83 7.48
CA LEU A 222 -1.73 18.42 7.38
C LEU A 222 -2.28 17.86 8.70
N GLN A 223 -1.68 18.23 9.84
CA GLN A 223 -2.14 17.82 11.18
C GLN A 223 -3.49 18.44 11.55
N ASN A 224 -3.72 19.69 11.15
CA ASN A 224 -4.95 20.44 11.46
C ASN A 224 -5.99 20.40 10.32
N ALA A 225 -5.77 19.58 9.29
CA ALA A 225 -6.65 19.48 8.14
C ALA A 225 -8.05 18.95 8.52
N THR A 226 -9.05 19.36 7.77
CA THR A 226 -10.36 18.70 7.83
C THR A 226 -10.21 17.23 7.38
N ILE A 227 -10.68 16.32 8.22
CA ILE A 227 -10.69 14.89 7.93
C ILE A 227 -11.93 14.55 7.11
N GLY A 228 -11.68 13.92 5.94
CA GLY A 228 -12.71 13.28 5.14
C GLY A 228 -12.65 11.77 5.34
N LEU A 229 -13.79 11.15 5.62
CA LEU A 229 -13.90 9.68 5.64
C LEU A 229 -14.51 9.22 4.32
N ARG A 230 -13.72 8.50 3.52
CA ARG A 230 -14.16 7.87 2.28
C ARG A 230 -14.63 6.45 2.56
N ARG A 231 -15.82 6.11 2.07
CA ARG A 231 -16.41 4.76 2.21
C ARG A 231 -16.77 4.21 0.85
N LEU A 232 -16.48 2.93 0.64
CA LEU A 232 -16.77 2.23 -0.61
C LEU A 232 -17.33 0.84 -0.30
N ALA A 233 -18.32 0.44 -1.06
CA ALA A 233 -18.84 -0.93 -1.03
C ALA A 233 -18.13 -1.75 -2.11
N ILE A 234 -17.66 -2.94 -1.77
CA ILE A 234 -17.05 -3.90 -2.68
C ILE A 234 -17.96 -5.12 -2.72
N SER A 235 -18.27 -5.62 -3.91
CA SER A 235 -19.19 -6.76 -4.06
C SER A 235 -18.83 -7.68 -5.24
N ALA A 236 -19.37 -8.88 -5.20
CA ALA A 236 -19.22 -9.88 -6.26
C ALA A 236 -20.02 -9.53 -7.53
N THR A 237 -21.13 -8.82 -7.40
CA THR A 237 -22.05 -8.41 -8.48
C THR A 237 -22.79 -7.13 -8.12
#